data_216c9bab4e4e4207585b3a0dc68eb24b
#
_entry.id   216c9bab4e4e4207585b3a0dc68eb24b
#
_cell.length_a   1.000
_cell.length_b   1.000
_cell.length_c   1.000
_cell.angle_alpha   90.00
_cell.angle_beta   90.00
_cell.angle_gamma   90.00
#
_symmetry.space_group_name_H-M   'P 1'
#
loop_
_entity.id
_entity.type
_entity.pdbx_description
1 polymer ?
#
loop_
_entity_poly.entity_id
_entity_poly.type
_entity_poly.pdbx_seq_one_letter_code
_entity_poly.pdbx_strand_id
1 'polypeptide(L)'
;MNHIILVEDDPDDVYFFKSGMRDCERDCNITVMENGDNLFRFLDRSEVSDEMESSLIFLDLNLPKMSGFDILTALKEQKLLNKLAIVIYTTSNYQKDIEKAYELGAKSYFIKPSKRGDLISLLNTTTDYWFKYNELPRMS
;
A
#
# COMPACT_ATOMS: atom_id res chain seq x y z
N MET A 1 8.47 7.87 13.18
CA MET A 1 7.75 6.61 13.25
C MET A 1 7.33 6.17 11.86
N ASN A 2 7.40 4.89 11.60
CA ASN A 2 7.04 4.34 10.30
C ASN A 2 5.52 4.37 10.09
N HIS A 3 5.11 4.67 8.87
CA HIS A 3 3.71 4.88 8.56
C HIS A 3 3.26 3.95 7.42
N ILE A 4 2.15 3.27 7.62
CA ILE A 4 1.52 2.41 6.62
C ILE A 4 0.17 3.02 6.25
N ILE A 5 -0.09 3.12 4.96
CA ILE A 5 -1.40 3.47 4.44
C ILE A 5 -2.00 2.21 3.85
N LEU A 6 -3.19 1.85 4.32
CA LEU A 6 -3.92 0.70 3.79
C LEU A 6 -5.15 1.22 3.05
N VAL A 7 -5.16 1.06 1.73
CA VAL A 7 -6.29 1.46 0.89
C VAL A 7 -7.16 0.23 0.67
N GLU A 8 -8.23 0.15 1.45
CA GLU A 8 -9.09 -1.03 1.56
C GLU A 8 -10.46 -0.62 2.06
N ASP A 9 -11.52 -1.11 1.41
CA ASP A 9 -12.90 -0.79 1.80
C ASP A 9 -13.58 -1.88 2.64
N ASP A 10 -13.05 -3.10 2.64
CA ASP A 10 -13.65 -4.21 3.39
C ASP A 10 -13.23 -4.16 4.86
N PRO A 11 -14.18 -3.93 5.79
CA PRO A 11 -13.82 -3.83 7.21
C PRO A 11 -13.24 -5.11 7.79
N ASP A 12 -13.58 -6.28 7.27
CA ASP A 12 -13.01 -7.54 7.75
C ASP A 12 -11.54 -7.65 7.36
N ASP A 13 -11.20 -7.24 6.14
CA ASP A 13 -9.80 -7.21 5.69
C ASP A 13 -8.98 -6.20 6.47
N VAL A 14 -9.57 -5.04 6.77
CA VAL A 14 -8.93 -4.01 7.60
C VAL A 14 -8.64 -4.56 9.00
N TYR A 15 -9.63 -5.21 9.60
CA TYR A 15 -9.47 -5.79 10.94
C TYR A 15 -8.37 -6.85 10.96
N PHE A 16 -8.36 -7.73 9.96
CA PHE A 16 -7.36 -8.80 9.85
C PHE A 16 -5.95 -8.21 9.72
N PHE A 17 -5.79 -7.24 8.83
CA PHE A 17 -4.50 -6.57 8.62
C PHE A 17 -4.00 -5.94 9.92
N LYS A 18 -4.85 -5.17 10.59
CA LYS A 18 -4.48 -4.53 11.86
C LYS A 18 -4.12 -5.55 12.93
N SER A 19 -4.83 -6.68 12.97
CA SER A 19 -4.55 -7.73 13.96
C SER A 19 -3.16 -8.33 13.74
N GLY A 20 -2.77 -8.50 12.48
CA GLY A 20 -1.44 -9.00 12.14
C GLY A 20 -0.35 -8.00 12.50
N MET A 21 -0.60 -6.73 12.23
CA MET A 21 0.37 -5.68 12.54
C MET A 21 0.66 -5.57 14.05
N ARG A 22 -0.34 -5.83 14.90
CA ARG A 22 -0.12 -5.79 16.35
C ARG A 22 0.93 -6.78 16.83
N ASP A 23 1.09 -7.90 16.11
CA ASP A 23 2.06 -8.93 16.49
C ASP A 23 3.35 -8.86 15.69
N CYS A 24 3.51 -7.82 14.87
CA CYS A 24 4.76 -7.59 14.15
C CYS A 24 5.80 -6.94 15.07
N GLU A 25 7.07 -7.21 14.76
CA GLU A 25 8.18 -6.68 15.55
C GLU A 25 8.30 -5.16 15.41
N ARG A 26 7.99 -4.63 14.23
CA ARG A 26 8.10 -3.20 13.95
C ARG A 26 6.80 -2.50 14.26
N ASP A 27 6.89 -1.43 15.03
CA ASP A 27 5.74 -0.62 15.38
C ASP A 27 5.50 0.41 14.29
N CYS A 28 4.28 0.42 13.73
CA CYS A 28 3.92 1.31 12.64
C CYS A 28 2.57 1.96 12.91
N ASN A 29 2.44 3.22 12.52
CA ASN A 29 1.13 3.87 12.45
C ASN A 29 0.42 3.40 11.19
N ILE A 30 -0.87 3.11 11.30
CA ILE A 30 -1.67 2.66 10.16
C ILE A 30 -2.78 3.66 9.93
N THR A 31 -2.85 4.19 8.71
CA THR A 31 -3.98 4.99 8.26
C THR A 31 -4.76 4.19 7.23
N VAL A 32 -6.07 4.03 7.46
CA VAL A 32 -6.93 3.29 6.54
C VAL A 32 -7.68 4.29 5.67
N MET A 33 -7.67 4.04 4.37
CA MET A 33 -8.40 4.84 3.38
C MET A 33 -9.34 3.92 2.62
N GLU A 34 -10.62 4.25 2.58
CA GLU A 34 -11.62 3.37 1.99
C GLU A 34 -11.69 3.42 0.48
N ASN A 35 -11.09 4.44 -0.14
CA ASN A 35 -11.17 4.63 -1.59
C ASN A 35 -10.02 5.48 -2.11
N GLY A 36 -9.95 5.60 -3.44
CA GLY A 36 -8.91 6.37 -4.10
C GLY A 36 -9.00 7.87 -3.84
N ASP A 37 -10.22 8.42 -3.72
CA ASP A 37 -10.39 9.85 -3.47
C ASP A 37 -9.70 10.27 -2.17
N ASN A 38 -9.81 9.45 -1.13
CA ASN A 38 -9.16 9.73 0.13
C ASN A 38 -7.64 9.74 -0.01
N LEU A 39 -7.11 8.79 -0.79
CA LEU A 39 -5.67 8.73 -1.05
C LEU A 39 -5.21 9.99 -1.78
N PHE A 40 -5.92 10.41 -2.83
CA PHE A 40 -5.54 11.60 -3.60
C PHE A 40 -5.61 12.87 -2.77
N ARG A 41 -6.60 13.01 -1.89
CA ARG A 41 -6.67 14.16 -0.97
C ARG A 41 -5.48 14.19 -0.02
N PHE A 42 -5.08 13.03 0.47
CA PHE A 42 -3.90 12.93 1.32
C PHE A 42 -2.64 13.36 0.56
N LEU A 43 -2.48 12.89 -0.68
CA LEU A 43 -1.30 13.19 -1.48
C LEU A 43 -1.24 14.65 -1.94
N ASP A 44 -2.38 15.33 -2.03
CA ASP A 44 -2.45 16.73 -2.44
C ASP A 44 -2.06 17.72 -1.35
N ARG A 45 -1.91 17.26 -0.11
CA ARG A 45 -1.51 18.13 0.99
C ARG A 45 0.00 18.33 0.99
N SER A 46 0.41 19.58 0.84
CA SER A 46 1.84 19.89 0.83
C SER A 46 2.51 19.65 2.18
N GLU A 47 1.76 19.81 3.27
CA GLU A 47 2.29 19.63 4.62
C GLU A 47 2.53 18.17 5.02
N VAL A 48 2.06 17.21 4.22
CA VAL A 48 2.28 15.80 4.52
C VAL A 48 3.27 15.13 3.58
N SER A 49 4.02 15.89 2.79
CA SER A 49 4.97 15.31 1.84
C SER A 49 6.05 14.46 2.53
N ASP A 50 6.49 14.84 3.73
CA ASP A 50 7.44 14.04 4.50
C ASP A 50 6.84 12.70 4.93
N GLU A 51 5.56 12.68 5.31
CA GLU A 51 4.86 11.45 5.62
C GLU A 51 4.73 10.56 4.40
N MET A 52 4.48 11.14 3.22
CA MET A 52 4.41 10.37 1.99
C MET A 52 5.73 9.68 1.68
N GLU A 53 6.85 10.37 1.87
CA GLU A 53 8.18 9.80 1.64
C GLU A 53 8.46 8.59 2.53
N SER A 54 7.91 8.60 3.75
CA SER A 54 8.17 7.55 4.73
C SER A 54 7.03 6.52 4.80
N SER A 55 5.99 6.66 3.97
CA SER A 55 4.84 5.77 4.02
C SER A 55 4.97 4.59 3.07
N LEU A 56 4.51 3.43 3.52
CA LEU A 56 4.34 2.25 2.67
C LEU A 56 2.84 2.09 2.42
N ILE A 57 2.45 2.08 1.15
CA ILE A 57 1.04 2.05 0.74
C ILE A 57 0.67 0.65 0.27
N PHE A 58 -0.28 0.01 0.97
CA PHE A 58 -0.88 -1.25 0.55
C PHE A 58 -2.18 -0.92 -0.17
N LEU A 59 -2.28 -1.31 -1.42
CA LEU A 59 -3.39 -0.94 -2.30
C LEU A 59 -4.12 -2.18 -2.80
N ASP A 60 -5.42 -2.28 -2.50
CA ASP A 60 -6.25 -3.33 -3.09
C ASP A 60 -6.64 -2.96 -4.51
N LEU A 61 -6.79 -3.96 -5.36
CA LEU A 61 -7.28 -3.77 -6.74
C LEU A 61 -8.79 -3.58 -6.79
N ASN A 62 -9.53 -4.24 -5.90
CA ASN A 62 -10.99 -4.27 -5.92
C ASN A 62 -11.58 -3.25 -4.95
N LEU A 63 -11.62 -2.00 -5.38
CA LEU A 63 -12.16 -0.89 -4.59
C LEU A 63 -13.42 -0.33 -5.25
N PRO A 64 -14.33 0.29 -4.47
CA PRO A 64 -15.51 0.92 -5.05
C PRO A 64 -15.13 2.15 -5.86
N LYS A 65 -15.92 2.45 -6.89
CA LYS A 65 -15.80 3.63 -7.75
C LYS A 65 -14.55 3.65 -8.62
N MET A 66 -13.38 3.51 -8.03
CA MET A 66 -12.10 3.59 -8.71
C MET A 66 -11.26 2.37 -8.30
N SER A 67 -10.90 1.53 -9.25
CA SER A 67 -10.09 0.34 -8.97
C SER A 67 -8.65 0.70 -8.59
N GLY A 68 -7.92 -0.25 -8.03
CA GLY A 68 -6.50 -0.06 -7.78
C GLY A 68 -5.72 0.22 -9.05
N PHE A 69 -6.12 -0.38 -10.18
CA PHE A 69 -5.49 -0.07 -11.48
C PHE A 69 -5.69 1.39 -11.88
N ASP A 70 -6.90 1.91 -11.67
CA ASP A 70 -7.20 3.31 -11.97
C ASP A 70 -6.38 4.25 -11.10
N ILE A 71 -6.19 3.89 -9.83
CA ILE A 71 -5.36 4.68 -8.91
C ILE A 71 -3.91 4.69 -9.39
N LEU A 72 -3.35 3.53 -9.74
CA LEU A 72 -1.97 3.46 -10.26
C LEU A 72 -1.81 4.31 -11.52
N THR A 73 -2.78 4.22 -12.43
CA THR A 73 -2.75 5.00 -13.67
C THR A 73 -2.73 6.49 -13.39
N ALA A 74 -3.60 6.96 -12.49
CA ALA A 74 -3.65 8.38 -12.15
C ALA A 74 -2.37 8.86 -11.50
N LEU A 75 -1.78 8.07 -10.61
CA LEU A 75 -0.52 8.43 -9.96
C LEU A 75 0.64 8.49 -10.94
N LYS A 76 0.64 7.56 -11.92
CA LYS A 76 1.65 7.56 -12.98
C LYS A 76 1.54 8.81 -13.83
N GLU A 77 0.32 9.21 -14.20
CA GLU A 77 0.08 10.42 -14.99
C GLU A 77 0.51 11.69 -14.25
N GLN A 78 0.38 11.71 -12.95
CA GLN A 78 0.81 12.83 -12.09
C GLN A 78 2.29 12.79 -11.76
N LYS A 79 3.03 11.80 -12.26
CA LYS A 79 4.47 11.60 -12.02
C LYS A 79 4.82 11.42 -10.54
N LEU A 80 3.90 10.89 -9.76
CA LEU A 80 4.10 10.62 -8.34
C LEU A 80 4.50 9.19 -8.07
N LEU A 81 4.17 8.27 -8.97
CA LEU A 81 4.25 6.84 -8.70
C LEU A 81 5.67 6.35 -8.38
N ASN A 82 6.68 6.87 -9.06
CA ASN A 82 8.06 6.45 -8.82
C ASN A 82 8.64 6.94 -7.49
N LYS A 83 7.95 7.87 -6.84
CA LYS A 83 8.37 8.42 -5.54
C LYS A 83 7.63 7.80 -4.37
N LEU A 84 6.64 6.96 -4.66
CA LEU A 84 5.81 6.36 -3.62
C LEU A 84 6.10 4.87 -3.52
N ALA A 85 6.08 4.36 -2.29
CA ALA A 85 6.23 2.93 -2.04
C ALA A 85 4.84 2.29 -2.08
N ILE A 86 4.37 1.92 -3.27
CA ILE A 86 3.06 1.30 -3.44
C ILE A 86 3.23 -0.18 -3.76
N VAL A 87 2.63 -1.03 -2.92
CA VAL A 87 2.53 -2.47 -3.15
C VAL A 87 1.07 -2.85 -3.28
N ILE A 88 0.78 -3.75 -4.20
CA ILE A 88 -0.58 -4.29 -4.34
C ILE A 88 -0.81 -5.35 -3.27
N TYR A 89 -2.00 -5.33 -2.68
CA TYR A 89 -2.39 -6.25 -1.62
C TYR A 89 -3.84 -6.66 -1.87
N THR A 90 -4.04 -7.81 -2.52
CA THR A 90 -5.35 -8.20 -3.07
C THR A 90 -5.54 -9.71 -3.01
N THR A 91 -6.77 -10.17 -3.11
CA THR A 91 -7.09 -11.60 -3.19
C THR A 91 -6.83 -12.18 -4.59
N SER A 92 -6.70 -11.34 -5.60
CA SER A 92 -6.51 -11.83 -6.96
C SER A 92 -5.14 -12.48 -7.16
N ASN A 93 -5.13 -13.72 -7.62
CA ASN A 93 -3.90 -14.41 -8.06
C ASN A 93 -3.86 -14.55 -9.58
N TYR A 94 -4.71 -13.80 -10.28
CA TYR A 94 -4.82 -13.87 -11.73
C TYR A 94 -3.58 -13.26 -12.39
N GLN A 95 -2.92 -14.02 -13.24
CA GLN A 95 -1.64 -13.60 -13.83
C GLN A 95 -1.75 -12.29 -14.60
N LYS A 96 -2.87 -12.06 -15.30
CA LYS A 96 -3.07 -10.80 -16.03
C LYS A 96 -3.17 -9.60 -15.11
N ASP A 97 -3.75 -9.77 -13.92
CA ASP A 97 -3.81 -8.70 -12.93
C ASP A 97 -2.41 -8.37 -12.40
N ILE A 98 -1.61 -9.41 -12.15
CA ILE A 98 -0.22 -9.24 -11.70
C ILE A 98 0.58 -8.49 -12.75
N GLU A 99 0.51 -8.93 -14.01
CA GLU A 99 1.22 -8.27 -15.11
C GLU A 99 0.81 -6.81 -15.26
N LYS A 100 -0.50 -6.55 -15.24
CA LYS A 100 -1.03 -5.19 -15.38
C LYS A 100 -0.57 -4.28 -14.26
N ALA A 101 -0.56 -4.78 -13.02
CA ALA A 101 -0.12 -3.98 -11.87
C ALA A 101 1.33 -3.55 -12.03
N TYR A 102 2.22 -4.46 -12.42
CA TYR A 102 3.62 -4.11 -12.64
C TYR A 102 3.81 -3.17 -13.82
N GLU A 103 3.07 -3.37 -14.91
CA GLU A 103 3.10 -2.46 -16.06
C GLU A 103 2.71 -1.04 -15.67
N LEU A 104 1.77 -0.91 -14.74
CA LEU A 104 1.31 0.38 -14.26
C LEU A 104 2.20 0.96 -13.16
N GLY A 105 3.25 0.25 -12.76
CA GLY A 105 4.28 0.80 -11.88
C GLY A 105 4.22 0.39 -10.42
N ALA A 106 3.44 -0.64 -10.08
CA ALA A 106 3.46 -1.17 -8.71
C ALA A 106 4.86 -1.68 -8.37
N LYS A 107 5.29 -1.48 -7.12
CA LYS A 107 6.60 -1.92 -6.66
C LYS A 107 6.61 -3.41 -6.32
N SER A 108 5.50 -3.94 -5.85
CA SER A 108 5.34 -5.35 -5.49
C SER A 108 3.87 -5.74 -5.59
N TYR A 109 3.62 -7.03 -5.61
CA TYR A 109 2.27 -7.57 -5.69
C TYR A 109 2.13 -8.68 -4.66
N PHE A 110 1.26 -8.50 -3.68
CA PHE A 110 1.02 -9.47 -2.63
C PHE A 110 -0.40 -10.02 -2.73
N ILE A 111 -0.52 -11.33 -2.67
CA ILE A 111 -1.82 -11.98 -2.57
C ILE A 111 -2.16 -12.06 -1.09
N LYS A 112 -3.35 -11.58 -0.71
CA LYS A 112 -3.77 -11.54 0.70
C LYS A 112 -3.68 -12.93 1.34
N PRO A 113 -2.90 -13.09 2.43
CA PRO A 113 -2.87 -14.36 3.14
C PRO A 113 -4.20 -14.62 3.83
N SER A 114 -4.59 -15.89 3.93
CA SER A 114 -5.80 -16.28 4.66
C SER A 114 -5.49 -16.65 6.11
N LYS A 115 -4.23 -16.95 6.42
CA LYS A 115 -3.80 -17.34 7.76
C LYS A 115 -3.04 -16.20 8.43
N ARG A 116 -3.35 -15.98 9.71
CA ARG A 116 -2.73 -14.89 10.47
C ARG A 116 -1.22 -15.00 10.56
N GLY A 117 -0.68 -16.21 10.73
CA GLY A 117 0.77 -16.41 10.77
C GLY A 117 1.46 -16.01 9.47
N ASP A 118 0.84 -16.31 8.33
CA ASP A 118 1.37 -15.93 7.03
C ASP A 118 1.32 -14.41 6.84
N LEU A 119 0.26 -13.77 7.34
CA LEU A 119 0.15 -12.32 7.31
C LEU A 119 1.25 -11.66 8.14
N ILE A 120 1.49 -12.14 9.35
CA ILE A 120 2.53 -11.61 10.23
C ILE A 120 3.91 -11.74 9.56
N SER A 121 4.18 -12.88 8.95
CA SER A 121 5.43 -13.11 8.22
C SER A 121 5.59 -12.14 7.06
N LEU A 122 4.53 -11.95 6.28
CA LEU A 122 4.54 -11.00 5.17
C LEU A 122 4.81 -9.58 5.67
N LEU A 123 4.12 -9.16 6.71
CA LEU A 123 4.24 -7.80 7.23
C LEU A 123 5.62 -7.54 7.86
N ASN A 124 6.17 -8.50 8.61
CA ASN A 124 7.51 -8.36 9.16
C ASN A 124 8.56 -8.20 8.05
N THR A 125 8.51 -9.05 7.04
CA THR A 125 9.47 -9.02 5.93
C THR A 125 9.32 -7.72 5.14
N THR A 126 8.10 -7.32 4.83
CA THR A 126 7.84 -6.13 4.02
C THR A 126 8.25 -4.86 4.74
N THR A 127 7.90 -4.72 6.01
CA THR A 127 8.24 -3.52 6.77
C THR A 127 9.75 -3.41 7.00
N ASP A 128 10.44 -4.52 7.21
CA ASP A 128 11.90 -4.51 7.30
C ASP A 128 12.52 -4.04 6.00
N TYR A 129 12.07 -4.57 4.88
CA TYR A 129 12.61 -4.19 3.59
C TYR A 129 12.41 -2.69 3.31
N TRP A 130 11.19 -2.20 3.47
CA TRP A 130 10.85 -0.84 3.10
C TRP A 130 11.33 0.22 4.08
N PHE A 131 11.32 -0.07 5.38
CA PHE A 131 11.66 0.95 6.37
C PHE A 131 13.10 0.86 6.86
N LYS A 132 13.74 -0.30 6.74
CA LYS A 132 15.12 -0.47 7.22
C LYS A 132 16.14 -0.41 6.08
N TYR A 133 15.81 -1.00 4.94
CA TYR A 133 16.81 -1.18 3.86
C TYR A 133 16.55 -0.37 2.62
N ASN A 134 15.29 -0.19 2.22
CA ASN A 134 14.98 0.42 0.93
C ASN A 134 15.06 1.94 0.99
N GLU A 135 15.49 2.54 -0.13
CA GLU A 135 15.53 3.99 -0.31
C GLU A 135 14.71 4.37 -1.52
N LEU A 136 13.95 5.45 -1.41
CA LEU A 136 13.18 6.02 -2.51
C LEU A 136 13.66 7.43 -2.83
N PRO A 137 13.42 7.92 -4.05
CA PRO A 137 13.72 9.31 -4.39
C PRO A 137 12.96 10.27 -3.46
N ARG A 138 13.60 11.34 -3.05
CA ARG A 138 12.95 12.35 -2.21
C ARG A 138 11.96 13.17 -3.02
N MET A 139 10.87 13.56 -2.37
CA MET A 139 9.84 14.40 -2.98
C MET A 139 10.12 15.86 -2.66
N SER A 140 11.05 16.43 -3.37
CA SER A 140 11.43 17.83 -3.15
C SER A 140 10.87 18.74 -4.22
#